data_4d93099bc80b31f4da1bf245c0a933f1
#
_entry.id   4d93099bc80b31f4da1bf245c0a933f1
#
_cell.length_a   1.000
_cell.length_b   1.000
_cell.length_c   1.000
_cell.angle_alpha   90.00
_cell.angle_beta   90.00
_cell.angle_gamma   90.00
#
_symmetry.space_group_name_H-M   'P 1'
#
loop_
_entity.id
_entity.type
_entity.pdbx_description
1 polymer ?
#
loop_
_entity_poly.entity_id
_entity_poly.type
_entity_poly.pdbx_seq_one_letter_code
_entity_poly.pdbx_strand_id
1 'polypeptide(L)'
;MKKLLLAFALCAMTAVAGAQTQKVSVLEYCPAPGQFVNVLPEVEEGMTREQVLKACEEQLAKKGYLVHLGSFGGYITVKFDHPVENKTGSDLLITGNAMYAADDPVYGKETIGGSIEPGIVYVGVGDNVETAEWYELAGSEYFTDEYSRMRLTYYRPTAEEGDHALPGSMYDMYLKCSGLVTERNDSCWDFTYYYPKLAAHKQTYWPMWETADELTFEGGRLPNPAKKYEVDGRDYWVQYRYAADSYGYVDACPANDPKYCSFDIDWAVDKDGRPVALDHIDFVRVATGVLQFCGLIGETSTEIDTFQDLHLVPGYDDAPYIITPRPNPNHPVDGIPAPTYKTRPSDTYYNLMGQKVDRLVRGQIYIHNGKKMVF
;
A
#
# COMPACT_ATOMS: atom_id res chain seq x y z
N MET A 1 25.33 -17.81 -28.75
CA MET A 1 24.80 -18.05 -27.40
C MET A 1 25.15 -16.86 -26.52
N LYS A 2 24.31 -15.83 -26.54
CA LYS A 2 24.45 -14.67 -25.65
C LYS A 2 23.69 -15.00 -24.37
N LYS A 3 24.41 -15.03 -23.26
CA LYS A 3 23.86 -15.21 -21.91
C LYS A 3 22.91 -14.04 -21.63
N LEU A 4 21.61 -14.32 -21.54
CA LEU A 4 20.64 -13.39 -20.99
C LEU A 4 20.84 -13.44 -19.47
N LEU A 5 21.68 -12.55 -18.96
CA LEU A 5 21.71 -12.23 -17.54
C LEU A 5 20.38 -11.52 -17.23
N LEU A 6 19.58 -12.15 -16.40
CA LEU A 6 18.52 -11.49 -15.67
C LEU A 6 19.22 -10.48 -14.72
N ALA A 7 19.41 -9.29 -15.21
CA ALA A 7 19.85 -8.19 -14.36
C ALA A 7 18.61 -7.75 -13.56
N PHE A 8 18.50 -8.19 -12.32
CA PHE A 8 17.83 -7.38 -11.31
C PHE A 8 18.59 -6.05 -11.31
N ALA A 9 18.00 -5.06 -11.95
CA ALA A 9 18.53 -3.73 -11.93
C ALA A 9 18.38 -3.21 -10.50
N LEU A 10 19.48 -3.28 -9.75
CA LEU A 10 19.66 -2.46 -8.57
C LEU A 10 19.69 -1.02 -9.09
N CYS A 11 18.51 -0.39 -9.22
CA CYS A 11 18.40 1.00 -9.59
C CYS A 11 19.05 1.82 -8.48
N ALA A 12 20.20 2.41 -8.80
CA ALA A 12 20.81 3.44 -7.96
C ALA A 12 19.81 4.59 -7.81
N MET A 13 19.17 4.68 -6.65
CA MET A 13 18.32 5.81 -6.28
C MET A 13 19.19 7.05 -6.17
N THR A 14 18.94 8.04 -7.02
CA THR A 14 19.47 9.39 -6.83
C THR A 14 18.83 9.95 -5.55
N ALA A 15 19.67 10.17 -4.56
CA ALA A 15 19.27 10.66 -3.26
C ALA A 15 18.52 12.01 -3.39
N VAL A 16 17.28 12.04 -2.94
CA VAL A 16 16.71 13.28 -2.39
C VAL A 16 17.53 13.60 -1.14
N ALA A 17 18.26 14.70 -1.19
CA ALA A 17 19.18 15.07 -0.13
C ALA A 17 18.39 15.39 1.15
N GLY A 18 18.61 14.61 2.20
CA GLY A 18 18.39 15.07 3.56
C GLY A 18 17.26 14.47 4.38
N ALA A 19 16.42 13.58 3.87
CA ALA A 19 15.45 12.89 4.73
C ALA A 19 16.17 11.82 5.56
N GLN A 20 16.35 12.11 6.84
CA GLN A 20 16.75 11.11 7.83
C GLN A 20 15.60 10.12 7.97
N THR A 21 15.88 8.81 7.85
CA THR A 21 14.85 7.79 8.10
C THR A 21 14.32 7.95 9.51
N GLN A 22 13.02 8.19 9.66
CA GLN A 22 12.39 8.26 10.97
C GLN A 22 12.29 6.84 11.53
N LYS A 23 12.50 6.73 12.83
CA LYS A 23 12.46 5.42 13.49
C LYS A 23 11.00 5.04 13.76
N VAL A 24 10.62 3.86 13.31
CA VAL A 24 9.36 3.21 13.67
C VAL A 24 9.63 1.94 14.46
N SER A 25 8.70 1.57 15.33
CA SER A 25 8.67 0.25 15.98
C SER A 25 7.72 -0.65 15.18
N VAL A 26 8.15 -1.87 14.89
CA VAL A 26 7.31 -2.88 14.23
C VAL A 26 6.58 -3.68 15.31
N LEU A 27 5.26 -3.57 15.33
CA LEU A 27 4.40 -4.23 16.31
C LEU A 27 3.89 -5.57 15.83
N GLU A 28 3.64 -5.67 14.53
CA GLU A 28 3.18 -6.89 13.88
C GLU A 28 3.86 -7.02 12.51
N TYR A 29 4.24 -8.25 12.18
CA TYR A 29 4.62 -8.64 10.85
C TYR A 29 4.02 -10.01 10.57
N CYS A 30 3.01 -10.02 9.74
CA CYS A 30 2.21 -11.18 9.38
C CYS A 30 2.14 -11.27 7.85
N PRO A 31 3.24 -11.62 7.18
CA PRO A 31 3.23 -11.74 5.72
C PRO A 31 2.41 -12.95 5.30
N ALA A 32 1.70 -12.81 4.18
CA ALA A 32 1.15 -13.96 3.49
C ALA A 32 2.28 -14.76 2.82
N PRO A 33 2.07 -16.03 2.46
CA PRO A 33 3.09 -16.79 1.74
C PRO A 33 3.54 -16.07 0.46
N GLY A 34 4.86 -16.03 0.25
CA GLY A 34 5.44 -15.30 -0.87
C GLY A 34 6.93 -15.58 -1.05
N GLN A 35 7.44 -15.27 -2.24
CA GLN A 35 8.79 -15.66 -2.66
C GLN A 35 9.92 -15.03 -1.84
N PHE A 36 9.71 -13.86 -1.25
CA PHE A 36 10.73 -13.13 -0.48
C PHE A 36 10.40 -12.99 1.01
N VAL A 37 9.39 -13.67 1.51
CA VAL A 37 8.92 -13.59 2.90
C VAL A 37 10.00 -13.92 3.92
N ASN A 38 10.91 -14.86 3.59
CA ASN A 38 12.02 -15.25 4.46
C ASN A 38 13.36 -14.64 4.03
N VAL A 39 13.35 -13.69 3.11
CA VAL A 39 14.54 -13.04 2.54
C VAL A 39 14.56 -11.54 2.80
N LEU A 40 13.37 -10.92 2.87
CA LEU A 40 13.17 -9.48 3.07
C LEU A 40 12.17 -9.22 4.22
N PRO A 41 12.63 -9.21 5.48
CA PRO A 41 13.99 -9.34 5.98
C PRO A 41 14.53 -10.78 5.88
N GLU A 42 15.85 -10.94 5.97
CA GLU A 42 16.44 -12.27 6.06
C GLU A 42 16.06 -12.96 7.36
N VAL A 43 15.44 -14.13 7.25
CA VAL A 43 14.98 -14.94 8.37
C VAL A 43 15.74 -16.26 8.37
N GLU A 44 16.35 -16.58 9.51
CA GLU A 44 17.04 -17.85 9.75
C GLU A 44 16.11 -18.84 10.46
N GLU A 45 16.34 -20.12 10.23
CA GLU A 45 15.60 -21.18 10.90
C GLU A 45 15.74 -21.08 12.43
N GLY A 46 14.60 -21.11 13.14
CA GLY A 46 14.55 -21.03 14.60
C GLY A 46 14.48 -19.61 15.16
N MET A 47 14.44 -18.58 14.32
CA MET A 47 14.13 -17.22 14.79
C MET A 47 12.75 -17.17 15.46
N THR A 48 12.69 -16.46 16.59
CA THR A 48 11.41 -16.15 17.26
C THR A 48 10.70 -15.01 16.54
N ARG A 49 9.40 -14.86 16.79
CA ARG A 49 8.61 -13.74 16.26
C ARG A 49 9.21 -12.38 16.61
N GLU A 50 9.69 -12.20 17.84
CA GLU A 50 10.32 -10.95 18.30
C GLU A 50 11.63 -10.66 17.53
N GLN A 51 12.40 -11.70 17.22
CA GLN A 51 13.61 -11.53 16.41
C GLN A 51 13.29 -11.12 14.97
N VAL A 52 12.20 -11.65 14.40
CA VAL A 52 11.74 -11.28 13.06
C VAL A 52 11.21 -9.84 13.06
N LEU A 53 10.41 -9.41 14.05
CA LEU A 53 9.97 -8.01 14.17
C LEU A 53 11.16 -7.06 14.24
N LYS A 54 12.19 -7.41 15.03
CA LYS A 54 13.41 -6.62 15.10
C LYS A 54 14.17 -6.58 13.77
N ALA A 55 14.22 -7.67 13.03
CA ALA A 55 14.81 -7.70 11.70
C ALA A 55 14.05 -6.76 10.72
N CYS A 56 12.72 -6.69 10.80
CA CYS A 56 11.94 -5.71 10.05
C CYS A 56 12.29 -4.27 10.44
N GLU A 57 12.40 -3.96 11.74
CA GLU A 57 12.81 -2.62 12.20
C GLU A 57 14.20 -2.23 11.68
N GLU A 58 15.15 -3.15 11.74
CA GLU A 58 16.51 -2.93 11.24
C GLU A 58 16.55 -2.74 9.72
N GLN A 59 15.64 -3.39 8.99
CA GLN A 59 15.48 -3.25 7.55
C GLN A 59 14.93 -1.86 7.22
N LEU A 60 13.81 -1.47 7.83
CA LEU A 60 13.14 -0.18 7.64
C LEU A 60 14.01 1.02 8.08
N ALA A 61 14.97 0.81 8.98
CA ALA A 61 15.91 1.85 9.38
C ALA A 61 16.99 2.16 8.32
N LYS A 62 17.06 1.36 7.24
CA LYS A 62 18.10 1.45 6.22
C LYS A 62 17.44 1.74 4.87
N LYS A 63 17.66 2.92 4.32
CA LYS A 63 17.13 3.30 3.00
C LYS A 63 17.54 2.29 1.91
N GLY A 64 16.57 1.86 1.11
CA GLY A 64 16.77 0.90 0.02
C GLY A 64 16.80 -0.56 0.46
N TYR A 65 16.43 -0.83 1.71
CA TYR A 65 16.23 -2.18 2.22
C TYR A 65 14.74 -2.41 2.41
N LEU A 66 14.24 -3.53 1.91
CA LEU A 66 12.81 -3.77 1.78
C LEU A 66 12.29 -4.73 2.84
N VAL A 67 11.02 -4.54 3.21
CA VAL A 67 10.23 -5.56 3.92
C VAL A 67 9.13 -6.03 2.99
N HIS A 68 9.11 -7.33 2.73
CA HIS A 68 8.20 -7.99 1.80
C HIS A 68 6.97 -8.53 2.53
N LEU A 69 5.77 -8.18 2.07
CA LEU A 69 4.52 -8.57 2.74
C LEU A 69 3.92 -9.88 2.22
N GLY A 70 4.46 -10.46 1.15
CA GLY A 70 3.90 -11.64 0.51
C GLY A 70 2.63 -11.33 -0.27
N SER A 71 1.87 -12.36 -0.59
CA SER A 71 0.65 -12.30 -1.38
C SER A 71 -0.48 -11.54 -0.66
N PHE A 72 -1.69 -11.54 -1.23
CA PHE A 72 -2.86 -10.83 -0.70
C PHE A 72 -3.02 -10.96 0.81
N GLY A 73 -3.22 -9.83 1.46
CA GLY A 73 -3.57 -9.72 2.87
C GLY A 73 -2.38 -9.74 3.83
N GLY A 74 -1.18 -10.18 3.38
CA GLY A 74 0.02 -10.10 4.22
C GLY A 74 0.29 -8.65 4.62
N TYR A 75 0.65 -8.41 5.91
CA TYR A 75 0.72 -7.07 6.44
C TYR A 75 1.85 -6.85 7.44
N ILE A 76 2.16 -5.57 7.63
CA ILE A 76 3.00 -5.05 8.70
C ILE A 76 2.26 -3.92 9.43
N THR A 77 2.42 -3.85 10.75
CA THR A 77 1.91 -2.74 11.57
C THR A 77 3.07 -2.07 12.27
N VAL A 78 3.16 -0.76 12.13
CA VAL A 78 4.19 0.07 12.74
C VAL A 78 3.60 1.16 13.64
N LYS A 79 4.44 1.66 14.54
CA LYS A 79 4.17 2.81 15.40
C LYS A 79 5.36 3.76 15.36
N PHE A 80 5.10 5.06 15.21
CA PHE A 80 6.10 6.10 15.47
C PHE A 80 6.28 6.28 16.99
N ASP A 81 7.29 7.01 17.42
CA ASP A 81 7.49 7.36 18.83
C ASP A 81 6.56 8.48 19.33
N HIS A 82 5.68 8.96 18.45
CA HIS A 82 4.67 9.99 18.67
C HIS A 82 3.42 9.67 17.85
N PRO A 83 2.23 10.20 18.20
CA PRO A 83 1.07 10.21 17.32
C PRO A 83 1.33 11.10 16.10
N VAL A 84 0.94 10.64 14.90
CA VAL A 84 0.98 11.48 13.70
C VAL A 84 -0.27 12.34 13.66
N GLU A 85 -0.09 13.66 13.69
CA GLU A 85 -1.19 14.62 13.66
C GLU A 85 -1.77 14.74 12.25
N ASN A 86 -3.09 14.81 12.14
CA ASN A 86 -3.78 15.15 10.91
C ASN A 86 -3.69 16.68 10.67
N LYS A 87 -3.01 17.09 9.61
CA LYS A 87 -2.87 18.48 9.21
C LYS A 87 -3.37 18.70 7.78
N THR A 88 -3.00 19.83 7.19
CA THR A 88 -3.36 20.15 5.81
C THR A 88 -2.52 19.36 4.82
N GLY A 89 -3.15 18.60 3.96
CA GLY A 89 -2.51 17.77 2.94
C GLY A 89 -2.07 16.43 3.49
N SER A 90 -1.18 15.76 2.77
CA SER A 90 -0.74 14.42 3.18
C SER A 90 0.09 14.47 4.46
N ASP A 91 -0.13 13.51 5.36
CA ASP A 91 0.54 13.43 6.66
C ASP A 91 1.68 12.40 6.66
N LEU A 92 1.55 11.35 5.87
CA LEU A 92 2.49 10.23 5.81
C LEU A 92 3.14 10.12 4.44
N LEU A 93 4.39 9.67 4.42
CA LEU A 93 5.07 9.13 3.24
C LEU A 93 5.42 7.68 3.50
N ILE A 94 4.97 6.78 2.62
CA ILE A 94 5.31 5.35 2.70
C ILE A 94 5.77 4.93 1.30
N THR A 95 7.02 4.48 1.20
CA THR A 95 7.63 4.12 -0.08
C THR A 95 7.90 2.63 -0.19
N GLY A 96 7.89 2.13 -1.41
CA GLY A 96 8.31 0.78 -1.79
C GLY A 96 9.36 0.83 -2.89
N ASN A 97 9.43 -0.22 -3.70
CA ASN A 97 10.38 -0.34 -4.81
C ASN A 97 9.71 -0.19 -6.19
N ALA A 98 8.48 0.29 -6.24
CA ALA A 98 7.72 0.45 -7.46
C ALA A 98 8.50 1.21 -8.55
N MET A 99 8.32 0.78 -9.78
CA MET A 99 8.75 1.49 -10.97
C MET A 99 7.64 1.50 -12.01
N TYR A 100 7.54 2.58 -12.79
CA TYR A 100 6.52 2.67 -13.82
C TYR A 100 6.87 1.85 -15.05
N ALA A 101 5.85 1.24 -15.65
CA ALA A 101 5.94 0.69 -16.98
C ALA A 101 6.15 1.81 -18.00
N ALA A 102 6.81 1.50 -19.09
CA ALA A 102 7.16 2.47 -20.09
C ALA A 102 6.01 3.07 -20.87
N ASP A 103 4.96 2.32 -21.04
CA ASP A 103 3.68 2.76 -21.62
C ASP A 103 2.68 3.21 -20.55
N ASP A 104 3.13 3.40 -19.30
CA ASP A 104 2.34 4.04 -18.25
C ASP A 104 1.93 5.43 -18.73
N PRO A 105 0.65 5.83 -18.59
CA PRO A 105 0.12 7.11 -19.06
C PRO A 105 0.86 8.33 -18.49
N VAL A 106 1.57 8.18 -17.37
CA VAL A 106 2.39 9.26 -16.80
C VAL A 106 3.72 9.44 -17.52
N TYR A 107 4.33 8.36 -17.99
CA TYR A 107 5.68 8.41 -18.54
C TYR A 107 5.77 8.20 -20.05
N GLY A 108 4.78 7.57 -20.68
CA GLY A 108 4.62 7.46 -22.12
C GLY A 108 5.86 6.97 -22.87
N LYS A 109 6.64 6.05 -22.31
CA LYS A 109 7.90 5.58 -22.89
C LYS A 109 7.74 4.17 -23.46
N GLU A 110 8.41 3.89 -24.55
CA GLU A 110 8.35 2.61 -25.30
C GLU A 110 9.16 1.46 -24.67
N THR A 111 9.34 1.36 -23.35
CA THR A 111 10.04 0.24 -22.72
C THR A 111 9.05 -0.70 -22.04
N ILE A 112 9.18 -1.98 -22.22
CA ILE A 112 8.39 -2.98 -21.51
C ILE A 112 9.02 -3.18 -20.13
N GLY A 113 8.29 -2.91 -19.07
CA GLY A 113 8.74 -3.11 -17.71
C GLY A 113 8.07 -2.16 -16.74
N GLY A 114 7.52 -2.68 -15.70
CA GLY A 114 6.93 -1.97 -14.58
C GLY A 114 6.72 -2.94 -13.44
N SER A 115 6.84 -2.44 -12.22
CA SER A 115 6.53 -3.13 -10.99
C SER A 115 5.64 -2.22 -10.19
N ILE A 116 4.35 -2.55 -10.13
CA ILE A 116 3.33 -1.85 -9.36
C ILE A 116 2.59 -2.90 -8.56
N GLU A 117 2.84 -2.91 -7.24
CA GLU A 117 2.41 -3.97 -6.33
C GLU A 117 1.64 -3.38 -5.13
N PRO A 118 0.44 -2.82 -5.38
CA PRO A 118 -0.19 -1.88 -4.48
C PRO A 118 -0.63 -2.50 -3.16
N GLY A 119 -0.18 -1.85 -2.07
CA GLY A 119 -0.60 -2.10 -0.70
C GLY A 119 -1.59 -1.07 -0.19
N ILE A 120 -2.60 -1.54 0.54
CA ILE A 120 -3.61 -0.72 1.20
C ILE A 120 -3.08 -0.26 2.55
N VAL A 121 -3.36 1.01 2.89
CA VAL A 121 -2.99 1.59 4.17
C VAL A 121 -4.20 1.63 5.09
N TYR A 122 -4.01 1.13 6.29
CA TYR A 122 -4.95 1.29 7.42
C TYR A 122 -4.27 2.10 8.51
N VAL A 123 -5.04 2.93 9.19
CA VAL A 123 -4.58 3.72 10.32
C VAL A 123 -5.36 3.35 11.57
N GLY A 124 -4.68 3.32 12.72
CA GLY A 124 -5.26 2.93 13.99
C GLY A 124 -5.19 4.05 15.01
N VAL A 125 -6.24 4.21 15.81
CA VAL A 125 -6.30 5.15 16.93
C VAL A 125 -6.53 4.38 18.22
N GLY A 126 -5.68 4.60 19.22
CA GLY A 126 -5.78 3.96 20.53
C GLY A 126 -4.43 3.70 21.19
N ASP A 127 -4.46 3.23 22.42
CA ASP A 127 -3.25 2.98 23.22
C ASP A 127 -2.54 1.68 22.85
N ASN A 128 -3.26 0.73 22.27
CA ASN A 128 -2.81 -0.64 22.03
C ASN A 128 -3.30 -1.13 20.65
N VAL A 129 -2.42 -1.75 19.90
CA VAL A 129 -2.70 -2.28 18.56
C VAL A 129 -3.85 -3.29 18.52
N GLU A 130 -4.02 -4.09 19.58
CA GLU A 130 -5.07 -5.12 19.68
C GLU A 130 -6.47 -4.54 19.90
N THR A 131 -6.56 -3.35 20.51
CA THR A 131 -7.81 -2.67 20.86
C THR A 131 -8.02 -1.36 20.09
N ALA A 132 -7.10 -0.99 19.22
CA ALA A 132 -7.20 0.21 18.39
C ALA A 132 -8.43 0.16 17.49
N GLU A 133 -9.03 1.30 17.24
CA GLU A 133 -9.99 1.47 16.16
C GLU A 133 -9.27 1.66 14.84
N TRP A 134 -9.61 0.82 13.86
CA TRP A 134 -8.94 0.79 12.57
C TRP A 134 -9.79 1.36 11.46
N TYR A 135 -9.16 2.15 10.59
CA TYR A 135 -9.77 2.81 9.44
C TYR A 135 -8.92 2.57 8.21
N GLU A 136 -9.54 2.33 7.06
CA GLU A 136 -8.83 2.28 5.78
C GLU A 136 -8.66 3.69 5.23
N LEU A 137 -7.49 4.02 4.70
CA LEU A 137 -7.30 5.24 3.91
C LEU A 137 -7.78 4.96 2.48
N ALA A 138 -8.92 5.52 2.12
CA ALA A 138 -9.57 5.29 0.83
C ALA A 138 -8.75 5.86 -0.33
N GLY A 139 -7.98 5.00 -0.99
CA GLY A 139 -7.26 5.35 -2.20
C GLY A 139 -8.17 5.48 -3.43
N SER A 140 -7.57 5.79 -4.58
CA SER A 140 -8.29 6.10 -5.82
C SER A 140 -9.22 5.00 -6.33
N GLU A 141 -8.96 3.74 -5.98
CA GLU A 141 -9.76 2.60 -6.44
C GLU A 141 -10.86 2.18 -5.46
N TYR A 142 -10.83 2.71 -4.22
CA TYR A 142 -11.74 2.31 -3.15
C TYR A 142 -13.22 2.36 -3.54
N PHE A 143 -13.65 3.43 -4.24
CA PHE A 143 -15.03 3.64 -4.65
C PHE A 143 -15.35 3.13 -6.07
N THR A 144 -14.41 2.43 -6.70
CA THR A 144 -14.64 1.84 -8.03
C THR A 144 -15.41 0.52 -7.93
N ASP A 145 -16.00 0.11 -9.05
CA ASP A 145 -16.67 -1.19 -9.14
C ASP A 145 -15.74 -2.39 -9.06
N GLU A 146 -14.45 -2.20 -9.17
CA GLU A 146 -13.45 -3.26 -9.14
C GLU A 146 -12.89 -3.51 -7.74
N TYR A 147 -13.04 -2.54 -6.80
CA TYR A 147 -12.70 -2.74 -5.40
C TYR A 147 -13.71 -3.67 -4.71
N SER A 148 -13.24 -4.53 -3.84
CA SER A 148 -14.08 -5.43 -3.02
C SER A 148 -13.39 -5.72 -1.68
N ARG A 149 -14.10 -6.37 -0.76
CA ARG A 149 -13.48 -6.96 0.43
C ARG A 149 -13.39 -8.48 0.25
N MET A 150 -12.27 -9.03 0.68
CA MET A 150 -12.00 -10.45 0.52
C MET A 150 -11.40 -11.03 1.80
N ARG A 151 -11.82 -12.25 2.12
CA ARG A 151 -11.13 -13.10 3.09
C ARG A 151 -10.49 -14.27 2.34
N LEU A 152 -9.20 -14.51 2.62
CA LEU A 152 -8.43 -15.56 1.98
C LEU A 152 -7.69 -16.38 3.05
N THR A 153 -7.82 -17.69 2.98
CA THR A 153 -7.07 -18.64 3.79
C THR A 153 -6.04 -19.36 2.95
N TYR A 154 -4.80 -19.29 3.37
CA TYR A 154 -3.68 -20.07 2.81
C TYR A 154 -3.46 -21.31 3.68
N TYR A 155 -3.16 -22.43 3.05
CA TYR A 155 -2.86 -23.68 3.72
C TYR A 155 -1.39 -24.04 3.53
N ARG A 156 -0.69 -24.38 4.64
CA ARG A 156 0.70 -24.81 4.58
C ARG A 156 0.82 -26.08 3.74
N PRO A 157 1.69 -26.12 2.72
CA PRO A 157 1.96 -27.32 1.96
C PRO A 157 2.52 -28.43 2.89
N THR A 158 2.04 -29.65 2.74
CA THR A 158 2.64 -30.81 3.40
C THR A 158 4.04 -31.05 2.81
N ALA A 159 4.90 -31.80 3.53
CA ALA A 159 6.22 -32.19 3.01
C ALA A 159 6.11 -32.91 1.66
N GLU A 160 5.12 -33.81 1.52
CA GLU A 160 4.84 -34.50 0.27
C GLU A 160 4.43 -33.56 -0.86
N GLU A 161 3.59 -32.57 -0.57
CA GLU A 161 3.17 -31.53 -1.52
C GLU A 161 4.31 -30.57 -1.85
N GLY A 162 5.17 -30.23 -0.88
CA GLY A 162 6.35 -29.37 -1.08
C GLY A 162 7.45 -30.01 -1.92
N ASP A 163 7.61 -31.33 -1.81
CA ASP A 163 8.58 -32.11 -2.59
C ASP A 163 8.09 -32.41 -4.02
N HIS A 164 6.79 -32.30 -4.27
CA HIS A 164 6.21 -32.59 -5.58
C HIS A 164 5.96 -31.32 -6.41
N ALA A 165 7.05 -30.63 -6.75
CA ALA A 165 7.05 -29.98 -8.05
C ALA A 165 6.63 -31.05 -9.08
N LEU A 166 5.56 -30.82 -9.83
CA LEU A 166 5.13 -31.74 -10.90
C LEU A 166 6.35 -32.16 -11.71
N PRO A 167 6.63 -33.45 -11.92
CA PRO A 167 7.82 -33.92 -12.64
C PRO A 167 7.95 -33.18 -13.97
N GLY A 168 9.09 -32.50 -14.19
CA GLY A 168 9.32 -31.66 -15.37
C GLY A 168 8.71 -30.26 -15.27
N SER A 169 8.10 -29.90 -14.14
CA SER A 169 7.57 -28.56 -13.88
C SER A 169 8.69 -27.56 -13.61
N MET A 170 8.46 -26.31 -14.01
CA MET A 170 9.32 -25.17 -13.64
C MET A 170 9.00 -24.62 -12.24
N TYR A 171 8.16 -25.29 -11.46
CA TYR A 171 7.66 -24.85 -10.16
C TYR A 171 8.19 -25.75 -9.06
N ASP A 172 8.62 -25.15 -7.95
CA ASP A 172 9.19 -25.82 -6.78
C ASP A 172 8.17 -26.18 -5.72
N MET A 173 7.11 -25.39 -5.64
CA MET A 173 6.13 -25.49 -4.57
C MET A 173 4.76 -25.05 -5.07
N TYR A 174 3.72 -25.61 -4.50
CA TYR A 174 2.38 -25.09 -4.67
C TYR A 174 1.75 -24.70 -3.34
N LEU A 175 0.81 -23.78 -3.41
CA LEU A 175 0.09 -23.26 -2.28
C LEU A 175 -1.41 -23.40 -2.51
N LYS A 176 -2.11 -24.11 -1.64
CA LYS A 176 -3.57 -24.19 -1.64
C LYS A 176 -4.16 -22.97 -0.96
N CYS A 177 -5.20 -22.43 -1.54
CA CYS A 177 -5.93 -21.28 -1.02
C CYS A 177 -7.43 -21.53 -1.11
N SER A 178 -8.17 -20.98 -0.14
CA SER A 178 -9.62 -20.87 -0.17
C SER A 178 -10.01 -19.41 0.01
N GLY A 179 -10.78 -18.87 -0.91
CA GLY A 179 -11.13 -17.47 -0.96
C GLY A 179 -12.64 -17.21 -0.89
N LEU A 180 -13.02 -16.14 -0.22
CA LEU A 180 -14.37 -15.62 -0.13
C LEU A 180 -14.38 -14.13 -0.42
N VAL A 181 -15.15 -13.70 -1.42
CA VAL A 181 -15.47 -12.28 -1.67
C VAL A 181 -16.80 -11.96 -1.01
N THR A 182 -16.78 -11.03 -0.06
CA THR A 182 -17.90 -10.76 0.83
C THR A 182 -18.79 -9.60 0.41
N GLU A 183 -18.29 -8.61 -0.34
CA GLU A 183 -19.06 -7.39 -0.60
C GLU A 183 -19.85 -7.39 -1.91
N ARG A 184 -19.49 -8.24 -2.87
CA ARG A 184 -20.14 -8.18 -4.20
C ARG A 184 -20.88 -9.43 -4.63
N ASN A 185 -20.48 -10.60 -4.22
CA ASN A 185 -21.10 -11.83 -4.68
C ASN A 185 -20.90 -13.04 -3.79
N ASP A 186 -20.56 -12.92 -2.52
CA ASP A 186 -20.37 -14.03 -1.56
C ASP A 186 -19.83 -15.33 -2.23
N SER A 187 -18.96 -15.16 -3.23
CA SER A 187 -18.40 -16.28 -3.96
C SER A 187 -17.23 -16.89 -3.18
N CYS A 188 -17.30 -18.20 -2.98
CA CYS A 188 -16.22 -18.98 -2.39
C CYS A 188 -15.59 -19.85 -3.46
N TRP A 189 -14.27 -19.92 -3.47
CA TRP A 189 -13.52 -20.76 -4.41
C TRP A 189 -12.22 -21.25 -3.79
N ASP A 190 -11.78 -22.40 -4.24
CA ASP A 190 -10.48 -22.96 -3.93
C ASP A 190 -9.59 -22.87 -5.17
N PHE A 191 -8.32 -22.58 -4.95
CA PHE A 191 -7.35 -22.54 -6.02
C PHE A 191 -5.96 -22.93 -5.52
N THR A 192 -5.06 -23.23 -6.44
CA THR A 192 -3.69 -23.61 -6.14
C THR A 192 -2.75 -22.74 -6.95
N TYR A 193 -1.80 -22.10 -6.28
CA TYR A 193 -0.67 -21.44 -6.93
C TYR A 193 0.54 -22.35 -6.96
N TYR A 194 1.29 -22.25 -8.05
CA TYR A 194 2.56 -22.91 -8.23
C TYR A 194 3.64 -21.86 -8.35
N TYR A 195 4.56 -21.83 -7.40
CA TYR A 195 5.67 -20.89 -7.40
C TYR A 195 6.77 -21.36 -8.33
N PRO A 196 7.40 -20.45 -9.11
CA PRO A 196 8.43 -20.82 -10.05
C PRO A 196 9.71 -21.28 -9.35
N LYS A 197 10.34 -22.30 -9.96
CA LYS A 197 11.66 -22.77 -9.54
C LYS A 197 12.73 -21.80 -9.97
N LEU A 198 13.10 -20.89 -9.08
CA LEU A 198 14.16 -19.91 -9.28
C LEU A 198 15.38 -20.28 -8.43
N ALA A 199 16.58 -20.25 -9.02
CA ALA A 199 17.83 -20.54 -8.30
C ALA A 199 18.08 -19.57 -7.12
N ALA A 200 17.43 -18.41 -7.14
CA ALA A 200 17.50 -17.42 -6.07
C ALA A 200 16.61 -17.77 -4.86
N HIS A 201 15.58 -18.60 -5.04
CA HIS A 201 14.63 -18.97 -3.98
C HIS A 201 15.05 -20.32 -3.38
N LYS A 202 15.87 -20.26 -2.35
CA LYS A 202 16.34 -21.43 -1.62
C LYS A 202 15.50 -21.75 -0.37
N GLN A 203 14.58 -20.88 -0.03
CA GLN A 203 13.78 -20.97 1.18
C GLN A 203 12.32 -21.31 0.82
N THR A 204 11.58 -21.77 1.82
CA THR A 204 10.14 -21.96 1.70
C THR A 204 9.45 -20.61 1.47
N TYR A 205 8.31 -20.63 0.79
CA TYR A 205 7.41 -19.46 0.62
C TYR A 205 6.50 -19.25 1.83
N TRP A 206 6.41 -20.22 2.74
CA TRP A 206 5.71 -20.10 4.01
C TRP A 206 6.61 -19.38 5.04
N PRO A 207 6.07 -18.44 5.85
CA PRO A 207 6.87 -17.78 6.90
C PRO A 207 7.51 -18.81 7.84
N MET A 208 8.82 -18.82 7.94
CA MET A 208 9.56 -19.88 8.66
C MET A 208 9.34 -19.90 10.17
N TRP A 209 8.98 -18.75 10.75
CA TRP A 209 8.66 -18.63 12.19
C TRP A 209 7.20 -18.96 12.51
N GLU A 210 6.37 -19.12 11.50
CA GLU A 210 4.95 -19.42 11.70
C GLU A 210 4.78 -20.92 11.93
N THR A 211 3.99 -21.25 12.95
CA THR A 211 3.71 -22.64 13.33
C THR A 211 2.33 -23.11 12.88
N ALA A 212 1.43 -22.18 12.53
CA ALA A 212 0.09 -22.51 12.06
C ALA A 212 0.13 -23.16 10.68
N ASP A 213 -0.79 -24.10 10.45
CA ASP A 213 -0.95 -24.75 9.14
C ASP A 213 -1.92 -23.99 8.22
N GLU A 214 -2.58 -22.97 8.75
CA GLU A 214 -3.49 -22.07 8.03
C GLU A 214 -3.20 -20.63 8.41
N LEU A 215 -3.19 -19.75 7.41
CA LEU A 215 -3.09 -18.30 7.58
C LEU A 215 -4.27 -17.65 6.88
N THR A 216 -5.11 -16.94 7.65
CA THR A 216 -6.28 -16.24 7.13
C THR A 216 -6.09 -14.74 7.20
N PHE A 217 -6.32 -14.08 6.08
CA PHE A 217 -6.27 -12.62 5.94
C PHE A 217 -7.61 -12.10 5.47
N GLU A 218 -7.97 -10.91 5.93
CA GLU A 218 -9.18 -10.21 5.51
C GLU A 218 -8.87 -8.73 5.29
N GLY A 219 -9.36 -8.17 4.19
CA GLY A 219 -9.13 -6.77 3.87
C GLY A 219 -9.68 -6.35 2.52
N GLY A 220 -9.38 -5.12 2.13
CA GLY A 220 -9.67 -4.59 0.82
C GLY A 220 -8.91 -5.35 -0.27
N ARG A 221 -9.59 -5.60 -1.38
CA ARG A 221 -9.00 -6.17 -2.58
C ARG A 221 -9.06 -5.18 -3.71
N LEU A 222 -7.90 -4.86 -4.25
CA LEU A 222 -7.70 -3.97 -5.38
C LEU A 222 -7.81 -4.73 -6.72
N PRO A 223 -8.09 -4.01 -7.82
CA PRO A 223 -7.99 -4.56 -9.16
C PRO A 223 -6.59 -5.12 -9.43
N ASN A 224 -6.50 -6.11 -10.30
CA ASN A 224 -5.22 -6.69 -10.69
C ASN A 224 -4.42 -5.70 -11.58
N PRO A 225 -3.23 -5.23 -11.17
CA PRO A 225 -2.48 -4.23 -11.92
C PRO A 225 -1.71 -4.81 -13.11
N ALA A 226 -1.45 -6.13 -13.12
CA ALA A 226 -0.60 -6.73 -14.12
C ALA A 226 -1.38 -7.19 -15.36
N LYS A 227 -0.80 -6.94 -16.53
CA LYS A 227 -1.25 -7.43 -17.84
C LYS A 227 -0.22 -8.38 -18.42
N LYS A 228 -0.73 -9.42 -19.07
CA LYS A 228 0.10 -10.42 -19.76
C LYS A 228 0.25 -10.07 -21.23
N TYR A 229 1.48 -10.14 -21.72
CA TYR A 229 1.84 -9.98 -23.12
C TYR A 229 2.57 -11.24 -23.60
N GLU A 230 2.35 -11.62 -24.84
CA GLU A 230 3.14 -12.65 -25.52
C GLU A 230 4.08 -11.98 -26.52
N VAL A 231 5.38 -12.22 -26.35
CA VAL A 231 6.42 -11.74 -27.28
C VAL A 231 7.32 -12.91 -27.65
N ASP A 232 7.43 -13.24 -28.93
CA ASP A 232 8.23 -14.36 -29.46
C ASP A 232 7.90 -15.71 -28.77
N GLY A 233 6.60 -15.98 -28.52
CA GLY A 233 6.13 -17.21 -27.89
C GLY A 233 6.42 -17.32 -26.39
N ARG A 234 6.73 -16.23 -25.72
CA ARG A 234 6.99 -16.13 -24.29
C ARG A 234 6.02 -15.17 -23.63
N ASP A 235 5.54 -15.55 -22.45
CA ASP A 235 4.71 -14.70 -21.62
C ASP A 235 5.56 -13.67 -20.88
N TYR A 236 5.16 -12.41 -20.98
CA TYR A 236 5.68 -11.29 -20.22
C TYR A 236 4.55 -10.66 -19.43
N TRP A 237 4.82 -10.30 -18.17
CA TRP A 237 3.90 -9.60 -17.32
C TRP A 237 4.42 -8.20 -17.04
N VAL A 238 3.53 -7.21 -17.10
CA VAL A 238 3.82 -5.81 -16.80
C VAL A 238 2.75 -5.31 -15.87
N GLN A 239 3.18 -4.73 -14.76
CA GLN A 239 2.29 -4.14 -13.76
C GLN A 239 2.16 -2.64 -14.00
N TYR A 240 0.94 -2.12 -13.97
CA TYR A 240 0.62 -0.74 -14.32
C TYR A 240 -0.05 -0.02 -13.16
N ARG A 241 0.14 1.30 -13.09
CA ARG A 241 -0.74 2.16 -12.31
C ARG A 241 -2.17 2.04 -12.83
N TYR A 242 -3.12 2.19 -11.92
CA TYR A 242 -4.54 2.17 -12.28
C TYR A 242 -4.91 3.37 -13.18
N ALA A 243 -4.39 4.55 -12.87
CA ALA A 243 -4.50 5.76 -13.69
C ALA A 243 -3.34 6.73 -13.40
N ALA A 244 -3.16 7.73 -14.25
CA ALA A 244 -2.13 8.75 -14.08
C ALA A 244 -2.27 9.56 -12.77
N ASP A 245 -3.49 9.69 -12.28
CA ASP A 245 -3.87 10.39 -11.05
C ASP A 245 -4.19 9.45 -9.88
N SER A 246 -3.86 8.15 -9.99
CA SER A 246 -4.08 7.20 -8.90
C SER A 246 -3.22 7.53 -7.68
N TYR A 247 -3.77 7.33 -6.48
CA TYR A 247 -3.18 7.69 -5.19
C TYR A 247 -3.64 6.74 -4.09
N GLY A 248 -2.97 6.79 -2.94
CA GLY A 248 -3.40 6.13 -1.71
C GLY A 248 -3.01 4.65 -1.60
N TYR A 249 -1.98 4.21 -2.34
CA TYR A 249 -1.44 2.86 -2.26
C TYR A 249 0.07 2.88 -2.13
N VAL A 250 0.58 2.05 -1.22
CA VAL A 250 2.02 1.82 -1.07
C VAL A 250 2.51 0.99 -2.24
N ASP A 251 3.73 1.17 -2.67
CA ASP A 251 4.37 0.42 -3.75
C ASP A 251 3.62 0.50 -5.10
N ALA A 252 2.92 1.63 -5.29
CA ALA A 252 2.13 1.93 -6.48
C ALA A 252 2.69 3.12 -7.29
N CYS A 253 3.75 3.74 -6.79
CA CYS A 253 4.50 4.80 -7.45
C CYS A 253 5.97 4.73 -7.04
N PRO A 254 6.91 5.16 -7.92
CA PRO A 254 8.31 5.22 -7.56
C PRO A 254 8.58 6.22 -6.42
N ALA A 255 9.52 5.88 -5.54
CA ALA A 255 9.90 6.72 -4.39
C ALA A 255 10.43 8.12 -4.77
N ASN A 256 10.77 8.36 -6.03
CA ASN A 256 11.14 9.70 -6.55
C ASN A 256 9.93 10.54 -6.99
N ASP A 257 8.70 10.03 -6.78
CA ASP A 257 7.45 10.76 -6.97
C ASP A 257 6.68 10.84 -5.63
N PRO A 258 7.24 11.56 -4.62
CA PRO A 258 6.80 11.49 -3.24
C PRO A 258 5.34 11.93 -3.03
N LYS A 259 4.81 12.78 -3.91
CA LYS A 259 3.42 13.19 -3.84
C LYS A 259 2.46 12.01 -3.94
N TYR A 260 2.71 11.07 -4.84
CA TYR A 260 1.83 9.90 -5.02
C TYR A 260 2.17 8.72 -4.10
N CYS A 261 3.29 8.81 -3.35
CA CYS A 261 3.62 7.89 -2.27
C CYS A 261 3.22 8.44 -0.89
N SER A 262 2.50 9.57 -0.86
CA SER A 262 2.02 10.19 0.37
C SER A 262 0.55 9.87 0.64
N PHE A 263 0.16 9.95 1.92
CA PHE A 263 -1.15 9.55 2.42
C PHE A 263 -1.67 10.63 3.36
N ASP A 264 -2.94 10.92 3.21
CA ASP A 264 -3.67 11.93 3.98
C ASP A 264 -4.62 11.20 4.95
N ILE A 265 -4.56 11.53 6.22
CA ILE A 265 -5.42 10.94 7.26
C ILE A 265 -6.90 11.29 7.00
N ASP A 266 -7.18 12.39 6.31
CA ASP A 266 -8.55 12.76 5.90
C ASP A 266 -9.20 11.75 4.93
N TRP A 267 -8.45 10.82 4.36
CA TRP A 267 -9.01 9.73 3.53
C TRP A 267 -9.57 8.57 4.35
N ALA A 268 -9.53 8.65 5.69
CA ALA A 268 -10.00 7.58 6.57
C ALA A 268 -11.51 7.31 6.37
N VAL A 269 -11.84 6.03 6.25
CA VAL A 269 -13.23 5.55 6.18
C VAL A 269 -13.47 4.46 7.22
N ASP A 270 -14.71 4.41 7.72
CA ASP A 270 -15.16 3.34 8.61
C ASP A 270 -15.44 2.04 7.83
N LYS A 271 -15.82 0.98 8.54
CA LYS A 271 -16.19 -0.33 7.96
C LYS A 271 -17.35 -0.27 6.96
N ASP A 272 -18.16 0.80 7.00
CA ASP A 272 -19.29 1.01 6.10
C ASP A 272 -18.92 1.97 4.94
N GLY A 273 -17.64 2.35 4.82
CA GLY A 273 -17.12 3.26 3.80
C GLY A 273 -17.50 4.72 4.00
N ARG A 274 -17.90 5.10 5.23
CA ARG A 274 -18.21 6.50 5.56
C ARG A 274 -16.96 7.22 5.99
N PRO A 275 -16.72 8.45 5.52
CA PRO A 275 -15.60 9.26 5.95
C PRO A 275 -15.59 9.48 7.47
N VAL A 276 -14.42 9.39 8.07
CA VAL A 276 -14.19 9.60 9.50
C VAL A 276 -13.16 10.72 9.67
N ALA A 277 -13.49 11.71 10.51
CA ALA A 277 -12.53 12.76 10.85
C ALA A 277 -11.69 12.30 12.06
N LEU A 278 -10.40 12.12 11.82
CA LEU A 278 -9.42 11.78 12.84
C LEU A 278 -8.55 13.00 13.13
N ASP A 279 -8.24 13.26 14.39
CA ASP A 279 -7.32 14.34 14.79
C ASP A 279 -5.85 13.89 14.68
N HIS A 280 -5.59 12.61 14.84
CA HIS A 280 -4.28 11.95 14.78
C HIS A 280 -4.44 10.46 14.58
N ILE A 281 -3.33 9.79 14.36
CA ILE A 281 -3.22 8.34 14.35
C ILE A 281 -2.06 7.86 15.22
N ASP A 282 -2.19 6.68 15.81
CA ASP A 282 -1.17 6.05 16.66
C ASP A 282 -0.44 4.92 15.93
N PHE A 283 -1.12 4.26 15.00
CA PHE A 283 -0.62 3.08 14.28
C PHE A 283 -0.83 3.23 12.78
N VAL A 284 0.08 2.64 12.02
CA VAL A 284 -0.04 2.49 10.56
C VAL A 284 0.13 1.02 10.22
N ARG A 285 -0.82 0.48 9.46
CA ARG A 285 -0.73 -0.88 8.89
C ARG A 285 -0.75 -0.80 7.38
N VAL A 286 0.15 -1.52 6.74
CA VAL A 286 0.14 -1.73 5.28
C VAL A 286 -0.10 -3.19 5.00
N ALA A 287 -1.02 -3.48 4.08
CA ALA A 287 -1.33 -4.84 3.66
C ALA A 287 -1.32 -4.95 2.13
N THR A 288 -0.80 -6.05 1.59
CA THR A 288 -0.89 -6.34 0.15
C THR A 288 -2.35 -6.39 -0.29
N GLY A 289 -2.74 -5.49 -1.18
CA GLY A 289 -4.12 -5.32 -1.63
C GLY A 289 -4.50 -6.17 -2.85
N VAL A 290 -3.57 -6.89 -3.46
CA VAL A 290 -3.76 -7.58 -4.75
C VAL A 290 -3.65 -9.08 -4.59
N LEU A 291 -4.55 -9.80 -5.26
CA LEU A 291 -4.45 -11.25 -5.46
C LEU A 291 -4.20 -11.53 -6.93
N GLN A 292 -2.94 -11.50 -7.34
CA GLN A 292 -2.54 -11.80 -8.71
C GLN A 292 -1.23 -12.57 -8.74
N PHE A 293 -1.16 -13.54 -9.65
CA PHE A 293 0.02 -14.32 -9.91
C PHE A 293 0.51 -14.09 -11.35
N CYS A 294 1.77 -13.71 -11.50
CA CYS A 294 2.36 -13.23 -12.75
C CYS A 294 3.36 -14.22 -13.35
N GLY A 295 3.05 -15.51 -13.33
CA GLY A 295 3.87 -16.56 -13.92
C GLY A 295 5.27 -16.62 -13.29
N LEU A 296 6.34 -16.43 -14.09
CA LEU A 296 7.73 -16.48 -13.61
C LEU A 296 8.12 -15.34 -12.67
N ILE A 297 7.35 -14.27 -12.61
CA ILE A 297 7.59 -13.16 -11.66
C ILE A 297 7.09 -13.53 -10.26
N GLY A 298 6.14 -14.47 -10.17
CA GLY A 298 5.55 -14.91 -8.92
C GLY A 298 4.25 -14.16 -8.57
N GLU A 299 3.95 -14.08 -7.29
CA GLU A 299 2.82 -13.32 -6.78
C GLU A 299 3.08 -11.82 -6.88
N THR A 300 2.01 -11.03 -6.95
CA THR A 300 2.07 -9.60 -6.69
C THR A 300 2.12 -9.39 -5.18
N SER A 301 3.16 -8.73 -4.71
CA SER A 301 3.43 -8.54 -3.28
C SER A 301 3.94 -7.12 -3.02
N THR A 302 3.42 -6.51 -1.98
CA THR A 302 3.85 -5.17 -1.59
C THR A 302 5.18 -5.22 -0.84
N GLU A 303 6.16 -4.42 -1.27
CA GLU A 303 7.40 -4.16 -0.56
C GLU A 303 7.40 -2.76 0.07
N ILE A 304 8.01 -2.65 1.25
CA ILE A 304 8.11 -1.40 1.97
C ILE A 304 9.57 -1.03 2.23
N ASP A 305 9.95 0.19 1.84
CA ASP A 305 11.27 0.77 2.10
C ASP A 305 11.24 1.67 3.35
N THR A 306 10.25 2.57 3.48
CA THR A 306 10.23 3.53 4.60
C THR A 306 8.84 3.97 4.99
N PHE A 307 8.72 4.38 6.26
CA PHE A 307 7.61 5.15 6.82
C PHE A 307 8.14 6.49 7.30
N GLN A 308 7.42 7.57 7.03
CA GLN A 308 7.80 8.92 7.45
C GLN A 308 6.57 9.76 7.79
N ASP A 309 6.60 10.44 8.93
CA ASP A 309 5.73 11.57 9.24
C ASP A 309 6.24 12.78 8.45
N LEU A 310 5.44 13.29 7.54
CA LEU A 310 5.80 14.41 6.68
C LEU A 310 5.93 15.71 7.44
N HIS A 311 5.20 15.90 8.54
CA HIS A 311 5.23 17.11 9.35
C HIS A 311 6.56 17.33 10.09
N LEU A 312 7.36 16.26 10.22
CA LEU A 312 8.73 16.34 10.75
C LEU A 312 9.77 16.64 9.66
N VAL A 313 9.36 16.72 8.39
CA VAL A 313 10.24 17.12 7.28
C VAL A 313 10.34 18.64 7.26
N PRO A 314 11.55 19.23 7.39
CA PRO A 314 11.70 20.66 7.41
C PRO A 314 11.09 21.36 6.19
N GLY A 315 10.18 22.31 6.43
CA GLY A 315 9.52 23.10 5.39
C GLY A 315 8.36 22.39 4.67
N TYR A 316 8.01 21.16 5.04
CA TYR A 316 6.91 20.45 4.41
C TYR A 316 5.56 21.16 4.65
N ASP A 317 5.28 21.58 5.88
CA ASP A 317 4.02 22.24 6.24
C ASP A 317 3.80 23.59 5.52
N ASP A 318 4.86 24.18 4.97
CA ASP A 318 4.76 25.41 4.16
C ASP A 318 4.28 25.12 2.72
N ALA A 319 4.49 23.90 2.22
CA ALA A 319 4.11 23.46 0.87
C ALA A 319 3.75 21.97 0.84
N PRO A 320 2.66 21.58 1.51
CA PRO A 320 2.29 20.17 1.63
C PRO A 320 1.82 19.58 0.29
N TYR A 321 1.92 18.25 0.17
CA TYR A 321 1.33 17.56 -0.97
C TYR A 321 -0.18 17.55 -0.83
N ILE A 322 -0.88 18.12 -1.82
CA ILE A 322 -2.33 18.16 -1.89
C ILE A 322 -2.78 17.22 -3.00
N ILE A 323 -3.55 16.22 -2.64
CA ILE A 323 -4.23 15.31 -3.55
C ILE A 323 -5.73 15.48 -3.35
N THR A 324 -6.46 15.73 -4.43
CA THR A 324 -7.92 15.80 -4.36
C THR A 324 -8.49 14.39 -4.45
N PRO A 325 -9.16 13.87 -3.41
CA PRO A 325 -9.75 12.55 -3.45
C PRO A 325 -10.80 12.42 -4.55
N ARG A 326 -10.93 11.21 -5.13
CA ARG A 326 -12.04 10.91 -6.05
C ARG A 326 -13.37 10.97 -5.29
N PRO A 327 -14.43 11.51 -5.91
CA PRO A 327 -15.76 11.55 -5.28
C PRO A 327 -16.25 10.14 -4.94
N ASN A 328 -16.80 9.98 -3.74
CA ASN A 328 -17.52 8.76 -3.38
C ASN A 328 -18.90 8.77 -4.08
N PRO A 329 -19.20 7.85 -5.02
CA PRO A 329 -20.48 7.84 -5.73
C PRO A 329 -21.67 7.53 -4.83
N ASN A 330 -21.44 6.85 -3.68
CA ASN A 330 -22.47 6.53 -2.70
C ASN A 330 -22.72 7.68 -1.68
N HIS A 331 -21.82 8.65 -1.65
CA HIS A 331 -21.90 9.85 -0.84
C HIS A 331 -21.56 11.06 -1.74
N PRO A 332 -22.48 11.46 -2.64
CA PRO A 332 -22.24 12.60 -3.49
C PRO A 332 -21.95 13.84 -2.64
N VAL A 333 -21.16 14.73 -3.15
CA VAL A 333 -20.47 15.94 -2.65
C VAL A 333 -20.96 16.62 -1.35
N ASP A 334 -22.18 16.31 -0.89
CA ASP A 334 -22.71 16.76 0.41
C ASP A 334 -22.15 15.97 1.61
N GLY A 335 -21.36 14.91 1.37
CA GLY A 335 -20.86 13.99 2.37
C GLY A 335 -19.34 13.79 2.41
N ILE A 336 -18.56 14.40 1.51
CA ILE A 336 -17.15 14.61 1.80
C ILE A 336 -17.13 15.69 2.87
N PRO A 337 -16.65 15.44 4.12
CA PRO A 337 -16.32 16.53 4.99
C PRO A 337 -15.40 17.40 4.15
N ALA A 338 -15.79 18.64 3.88
CA ALA A 338 -14.83 19.61 3.37
C ALA A 338 -13.61 19.43 4.27
N PRO A 339 -12.39 19.23 3.72
CA PRO A 339 -11.22 19.01 4.52
C PRO A 339 -11.35 19.96 5.71
N THR A 340 -11.42 19.38 6.90
CA THR A 340 -11.58 20.18 8.11
C THR A 340 -10.24 20.82 8.34
N TYR A 341 -9.95 21.80 7.46
CA TYR A 341 -8.88 22.72 7.74
C TYR A 341 -9.22 23.29 9.11
N LYS A 342 -8.52 22.84 10.14
CA LYS A 342 -8.45 23.58 11.41
C LYS A 342 -7.72 24.87 11.14
N THR A 343 -8.29 25.71 10.26
CA THR A 343 -7.88 27.09 10.17
C THR A 343 -8.11 27.66 11.56
N ARG A 344 -7.05 28.13 12.20
CA ARG A 344 -7.23 29.15 13.25
C ARG A 344 -8.26 30.13 12.69
N PRO A 345 -9.30 30.50 13.47
CA PRO A 345 -10.31 31.43 12.99
C PRO A 345 -9.60 32.61 12.33
N SER A 346 -9.63 32.66 11.02
CA SER A 346 -9.07 33.82 10.31
C SER A 346 -10.24 34.75 10.03
N ASP A 347 -10.09 36.01 10.32
CA ASP A 347 -11.05 37.06 9.95
C ASP A 347 -11.10 37.31 8.43
N THR A 348 -10.64 36.32 7.64
CA THR A 348 -10.56 36.41 6.19
C THR A 348 -11.79 35.82 5.54
N TYR A 349 -12.40 36.61 4.65
CA TYR A 349 -13.56 36.22 3.86
C TYR A 349 -13.18 36.01 2.40
N TYR A 350 -13.83 35.07 1.75
CA TYR A 350 -13.65 34.77 0.33
C TYR A 350 -14.98 34.84 -0.40
N ASN A 351 -14.96 35.29 -1.66
CA ASN A 351 -16.12 35.19 -2.52
C ASN A 351 -16.32 33.73 -3.03
N LEU A 352 -17.39 33.45 -3.75
CA LEU A 352 -17.67 32.12 -4.29
C LEU A 352 -16.67 31.62 -5.35
N MET A 353 -15.79 32.50 -5.83
CA MET A 353 -14.68 32.17 -6.74
C MET A 353 -13.36 31.90 -6.01
N GLY A 354 -13.38 31.87 -4.65
CA GLY A 354 -12.19 31.63 -3.83
C GLY A 354 -11.25 32.83 -3.69
N GLN A 355 -11.65 34.02 -4.13
CA GLN A 355 -10.83 35.22 -4.02
C GLN A 355 -11.06 35.87 -2.66
N LYS A 356 -9.99 36.28 -2.00
CA LYS A 356 -10.03 37.04 -0.75
C LYS A 356 -10.80 38.36 -0.93
N VAL A 357 -11.63 38.68 0.04
CA VAL A 357 -12.49 39.87 0.01
C VAL A 357 -12.12 40.78 1.18
N ASP A 358 -11.73 42.00 0.86
CA ASP A 358 -11.35 43.00 1.87
C ASP A 358 -12.56 43.81 2.39
N ARG A 359 -13.72 43.72 1.71
CA ARG A 359 -14.95 44.43 2.09
C ARG A 359 -16.18 43.57 1.83
N LEU A 360 -16.99 43.37 2.86
CA LEU A 360 -18.22 42.62 2.78
C LEU A 360 -19.39 43.56 2.28
N VAL A 361 -20.24 43.01 1.44
CA VAL A 361 -21.42 43.70 0.89
C VAL A 361 -22.66 42.99 1.37
N ARG A 362 -23.61 43.73 1.94
CA ARG A 362 -24.85 43.19 2.49
C ARG A 362 -25.68 42.47 1.40
N GLY A 363 -26.15 41.27 1.73
CA GLY A 363 -26.91 40.41 0.84
C GLY A 363 -26.09 39.54 -0.10
N GLN A 364 -24.76 39.61 -0.03
CA GLN A 364 -23.90 38.72 -0.79
C GLN A 364 -23.44 37.49 0.04
N ILE A 365 -23.14 36.40 -0.67
CA ILE A 365 -22.63 35.16 -0.07
C ILE A 365 -21.13 35.14 -0.07
N TYR A 366 -20.55 34.82 1.08
CA TYR A 366 -19.11 34.68 1.31
C TYR A 366 -18.79 33.33 1.92
N ILE A 367 -17.54 32.92 1.83
CA ILE A 367 -16.98 31.79 2.54
C ILE A 367 -16.10 32.36 3.67
N HIS A 368 -16.41 31.99 4.90
CA HIS A 368 -15.67 32.35 6.09
C HIS A 368 -15.50 31.13 6.97
N ASN A 369 -14.24 30.77 7.30
CA ASN A 369 -13.92 29.57 8.05
C ASN A 369 -14.58 28.30 7.46
N GLY A 370 -14.49 28.13 6.13
CA GLY A 370 -15.04 26.99 5.41
C GLY A 370 -16.58 26.96 5.30
N LYS A 371 -17.31 27.93 5.83
CA LYS A 371 -18.77 27.99 5.82
C LYS A 371 -19.29 29.09 4.90
N LYS A 372 -20.34 28.78 4.12
CA LYS A 372 -21.09 29.81 3.39
C LYS A 372 -21.88 30.68 4.38
N MET A 373 -21.81 31.97 4.24
CA MET A 373 -22.56 32.92 5.02
C MET A 373 -23.12 34.03 4.13
N VAL A 374 -24.29 34.58 4.48
CA VAL A 374 -24.84 35.79 3.88
C VAL A 374 -24.50 36.94 4.79
N PHE A 375 -23.89 37.99 4.25
CA PHE A 375 -23.55 39.17 5.03
C PHE A 375 -24.66 40.22 4.98
#